data_6f7161cdfd99fb6d12a039aa424147e2
#
_entry.id   6f7161cdfd99fb6d12a039aa424147e2
#
_cell.length_a   1.000
_cell.length_b   1.000
_cell.length_c   1.000
_cell.angle_alpha   90.00
_cell.angle_beta   90.00
_cell.angle_gamma   90.00
#
_symmetry.space_group_name_H-M   'P 1'
#
loop_
_entity.id
_entity.type
_entity.pdbx_description
1 polymer ?
#
loop_
_entity_poly.entity_id
_entity_poly.type
_entity_poly.pdbx_seq_one_letter_code
_entity_poly.pdbx_strand_id
1 'polypeptide(L)'
;MFTHGSIRTLILFAGLVLLAPVNVYAGQRVALVMGNGAYSHAGKLPNPPNDARSVARSLRAIGFTVFSGIDLDLDSMRGLSRDFARSLDGADTGLIFYAGHGLQVNGENYLLPVDAELAHESDLAYETISLGDLMRQLEAPDRASVLILDACRNNPLGRSFQRRSRNATVGNGLARLSAGTGSMIAFATAPGDVALDGDGQHSPFTTALIRHLATPGLEINQLMTRVRADVYASTDGDQLPWTNSALLGELYLVPGDGSAVPLAAPAPAAASAAGPVTMLPQEAAQARPATMPPPSARSEPPPFTMVACKAR
;
A
#
# COMPACT_ATOMS: atom_id res chain seq x y z
N MET A 1 -36.96 39.56 78.01
CA MET A 1 -36.40 40.28 76.88
C MET A 1 -35.51 39.28 76.11
N PHE A 2 -36.06 38.57 75.12
CA PHE A 2 -35.40 37.45 74.50
C PHE A 2 -35.00 37.87 73.08
N THR A 3 -33.71 37.79 72.77
CA THR A 3 -33.14 38.08 71.44
C THR A 3 -33.01 36.74 70.65
N HIS A 4 -33.71 36.65 69.54
CA HIS A 4 -33.62 35.53 68.62
C HIS A 4 -32.40 35.69 67.74
N GLY A 5 -31.44 34.74 67.83
CA GLY A 5 -30.36 34.59 66.86
C GLY A 5 -30.72 33.67 65.72
N SER A 6 -30.77 34.21 64.51
CA SER A 6 -31.04 33.44 63.28
C SER A 6 -29.77 32.76 62.78
N ILE A 7 -29.77 31.44 62.80
CA ILE A 7 -28.71 30.61 62.19
C ILE A 7 -29.03 30.50 60.68
N ARG A 8 -28.18 31.09 59.82
CA ARG A 8 -28.22 30.95 58.38
C ARG A 8 -27.43 29.69 57.99
N THR A 9 -28.15 28.63 57.64
CA THR A 9 -27.55 27.39 57.10
C THR A 9 -27.12 27.66 55.65
N LEU A 10 -25.82 27.66 55.40
CA LEU A 10 -25.23 27.76 54.05
C LEU A 10 -25.19 26.35 53.43
N ILE A 11 -26.07 26.07 52.49
CA ILE A 11 -26.08 24.79 51.73
C ILE A 11 -25.04 24.94 50.60
N LEU A 12 -23.91 24.25 50.75
CA LEU A 12 -22.87 24.13 49.71
C LEU A 12 -23.36 23.07 48.68
N PHE A 13 -23.80 23.52 47.51
CA PHE A 13 -24.08 22.63 46.36
C PHE A 13 -22.75 22.23 45.71
N ALA A 14 -22.21 21.09 46.09
CA ALA A 14 -21.09 20.46 45.36
C ALA A 14 -21.58 19.92 44.03
N GLY A 15 -21.40 20.68 42.94
CA GLY A 15 -21.68 20.25 41.59
C GLY A 15 -20.74 19.12 41.20
N LEU A 16 -21.24 17.87 41.16
CA LEU A 16 -20.55 16.71 40.59
C LEU A 16 -20.53 16.88 39.08
N VAL A 17 -19.42 17.39 38.54
CA VAL A 17 -19.20 17.38 37.09
C VAL A 17 -18.96 15.94 36.67
N LEU A 18 -19.98 15.27 36.12
CA LEU A 18 -19.87 14.00 35.41
C LEU A 18 -19.01 14.25 34.15
N LEU A 19 -17.70 13.96 34.22
CA LEU A 19 -16.86 13.80 33.06
C LEU A 19 -17.37 12.59 32.27
N ALA A 20 -18.29 12.83 31.32
CA ALA A 20 -18.62 11.82 30.32
C ALA A 20 -17.31 11.44 29.59
N PRO A 21 -17.02 10.14 29.39
CA PRO A 21 -15.87 9.75 28.59
C PRO A 21 -16.07 10.35 27.18
N VAL A 22 -15.18 11.24 26.80
CA VAL A 22 -15.09 11.70 25.42
C VAL A 22 -14.67 10.47 24.65
N ASN A 23 -15.61 9.81 23.97
CA ASN A 23 -15.29 8.83 22.97
C ASN A 23 -14.52 9.58 21.87
N VAL A 24 -13.19 9.55 21.95
CA VAL A 24 -12.36 9.86 20.80
C VAL A 24 -12.72 8.83 19.76
N TYR A 25 -13.55 9.21 18.80
CA TYR A 25 -13.80 8.40 17.61
C TYR A 25 -12.44 8.17 16.97
N ALA A 26 -11.81 7.05 17.27
CA ALA A 26 -10.76 6.53 16.40
C ALA A 26 -11.46 6.31 15.05
N GLY A 27 -11.08 7.06 14.03
CA GLY A 27 -11.70 7.01 12.72
C GLY A 27 -11.81 5.59 12.20
N GLN A 28 -12.80 5.32 11.38
CA GLN A 28 -13.04 3.99 10.84
C GLN A 28 -11.84 3.53 9.99
N ARG A 29 -11.25 2.39 10.35
CA ARG A 29 -10.10 1.82 9.65
C ARG A 29 -10.47 0.46 9.08
N VAL A 30 -10.31 0.31 7.76
CA VAL A 30 -10.72 -0.88 7.03
C VAL A 30 -9.54 -1.47 6.27
N ALA A 31 -9.40 -2.79 6.28
CA ALA A 31 -8.33 -3.47 5.56
C ALA A 31 -8.85 -4.64 4.72
N LEU A 32 -8.27 -4.81 3.53
CA LEU A 32 -8.37 -6.00 2.69
C LEU A 32 -7.04 -6.75 2.76
N VAL A 33 -7.08 -8.03 3.13
CA VAL A 33 -5.88 -8.85 3.27
C VAL A 33 -6.07 -10.16 2.49
N MET A 34 -5.25 -10.36 1.45
CA MET A 34 -5.33 -11.54 0.61
C MET A 34 -3.98 -12.25 0.53
N GLY A 35 -3.98 -13.59 0.59
CA GLY A 35 -2.78 -14.41 0.49
C GLY A 35 -3.01 -15.64 -0.36
N ASN A 36 -2.43 -15.69 -1.57
CA ASN A 36 -2.61 -16.74 -2.54
C ASN A 36 -1.30 -17.55 -2.72
N GLY A 37 -1.35 -18.84 -2.47
CA GLY A 37 -0.21 -19.75 -2.58
C GLY A 37 -0.52 -21.05 -3.32
N ALA A 38 -1.78 -21.53 -3.32
CA ALA A 38 -2.18 -22.83 -3.88
C ALA A 38 -2.55 -22.75 -5.37
N TYR A 39 -1.70 -22.12 -6.17
CA TYR A 39 -1.95 -21.93 -7.60
C TYR A 39 -2.08 -23.24 -8.37
N SER A 40 -3.08 -23.33 -9.27
CA SER A 40 -3.34 -24.50 -10.09
C SER A 40 -2.45 -24.57 -11.33
N HIS A 41 -2.12 -23.41 -11.91
CA HIS A 41 -1.38 -23.29 -13.18
C HIS A 41 -0.03 -22.57 -13.04
N ALA A 42 0.36 -22.19 -11.80
CA ALA A 42 1.64 -21.57 -11.48
C ALA A 42 2.37 -22.33 -10.37
N GLY A 43 3.62 -21.93 -10.09
CA GLY A 43 4.36 -22.45 -8.94
C GLY A 43 3.63 -22.12 -7.62
N LYS A 44 3.51 -23.12 -6.74
CA LYS A 44 2.95 -22.92 -5.41
C LYS A 44 3.89 -22.09 -4.55
N LEU A 45 3.31 -21.25 -3.69
CA LEU A 45 4.02 -20.43 -2.71
C LEU A 45 3.55 -20.84 -1.31
N PRO A 46 4.44 -21.36 -0.44
CA PRO A 46 4.02 -21.81 0.88
C PRO A 46 3.66 -20.70 1.85
N ASN A 47 4.29 -19.52 1.74
CA ASN A 47 4.20 -18.47 2.75
C ASN A 47 3.04 -17.47 2.60
N PRO A 48 2.54 -17.07 1.41
CA PRO A 48 1.48 -16.08 1.28
C PRO A 48 0.21 -16.35 2.12
N PRO A 49 -0.26 -17.61 2.27
CA PRO A 49 -1.37 -17.91 3.17
C PRO A 49 -1.07 -17.61 4.64
N ASN A 50 0.15 -17.85 5.11
CA ASN A 50 0.58 -17.57 6.48
C ASN A 50 0.79 -16.08 6.71
N ASP A 51 1.35 -15.40 5.72
CA ASP A 51 1.57 -13.95 5.71
C ASP A 51 0.25 -13.20 5.87
N ALA A 52 -0.72 -13.52 5.02
CA ALA A 52 -2.04 -12.92 5.09
C ALA A 52 -2.73 -13.19 6.44
N ARG A 53 -2.67 -14.42 6.98
CA ARG A 53 -3.24 -14.72 8.30
C ARG A 53 -2.61 -13.88 9.41
N SER A 54 -1.30 -13.69 9.39
CA SER A 54 -0.57 -12.97 10.43
C SER A 54 -0.77 -11.47 10.32
N VAL A 55 -0.74 -10.90 9.11
CA VAL A 55 -1.06 -9.49 8.87
C VAL A 55 -2.51 -9.18 9.27
N ALA A 56 -3.48 -10.01 8.85
CA ALA A 56 -4.89 -9.85 9.22
C ALA A 56 -5.10 -9.87 10.74
N ARG A 57 -4.41 -10.76 11.45
CA ARG A 57 -4.46 -10.85 12.92
C ARG A 57 -3.87 -9.59 13.57
N SER A 58 -2.73 -9.12 13.10
CA SER A 58 -2.08 -7.91 13.61
C SER A 58 -2.95 -6.66 13.37
N LEU A 59 -3.53 -6.52 12.18
CA LEU A 59 -4.42 -5.39 11.87
C LEU A 59 -5.70 -5.41 12.72
N ARG A 60 -6.32 -6.58 12.95
CA ARG A 60 -7.46 -6.70 13.87
C ARG A 60 -7.10 -6.30 15.30
N ALA A 61 -5.94 -6.73 15.77
CA ALA A 61 -5.46 -6.40 17.13
C ALA A 61 -5.28 -4.89 17.36
N ILE A 62 -4.98 -4.13 16.31
CA ILE A 62 -4.83 -2.67 16.37
C ILE A 62 -6.09 -1.93 15.90
N GLY A 63 -7.24 -2.62 15.79
CA GLY A 63 -8.57 -2.01 15.60
C GLY A 63 -9.00 -1.77 14.17
N PHE A 64 -8.44 -2.49 13.17
CA PHE A 64 -9.00 -2.50 11.81
C PHE A 64 -10.18 -3.46 11.69
N THR A 65 -11.18 -3.07 10.92
CA THR A 65 -12.14 -4.00 10.33
C THR A 65 -11.47 -4.68 9.16
N VAL A 66 -11.26 -6.01 9.23
CA VAL A 66 -10.42 -6.73 8.25
C VAL A 66 -11.23 -7.73 7.46
N PHE A 67 -11.30 -7.51 6.14
CA PHE A 67 -11.74 -8.47 5.12
C PHE A 67 -10.53 -9.30 4.72
N SER A 68 -10.58 -10.62 4.89
CA SER A 68 -9.41 -11.46 4.59
C SER A 68 -9.78 -12.76 3.93
N GLY A 69 -8.95 -13.19 2.97
CA GLY A 69 -9.11 -14.46 2.28
C GLY A 69 -7.77 -15.09 1.89
N ILE A 70 -7.78 -16.39 1.71
CA ILE A 70 -6.61 -17.23 1.47
C ILE A 70 -6.92 -18.18 0.34
N ASP A 71 -5.95 -18.34 -0.58
CA ASP A 71 -6.06 -19.21 -1.75
C ASP A 71 -7.37 -18.97 -2.54
N LEU A 72 -7.61 -17.68 -2.81
CA LEU A 72 -8.84 -17.22 -3.45
C LEU A 72 -8.79 -17.45 -4.96
N ASP A 73 -9.85 -18.05 -5.49
CA ASP A 73 -10.19 -18.00 -6.90
C ASP A 73 -10.66 -16.59 -7.31
N LEU A 74 -10.87 -16.37 -8.59
CA LEU A 74 -11.23 -15.05 -9.12
C LEU A 74 -12.54 -14.51 -8.53
N ASP A 75 -13.56 -15.35 -8.44
CA ASP A 75 -14.88 -14.93 -7.96
C ASP A 75 -14.83 -14.55 -6.47
N SER A 76 -14.08 -15.31 -5.68
CA SER A 76 -13.83 -15.05 -4.26
C SER A 76 -13.02 -13.76 -4.07
N MET A 77 -11.96 -13.54 -4.88
CA MET A 77 -11.19 -12.29 -4.84
C MET A 77 -12.06 -11.07 -5.19
N ARG A 78 -12.88 -11.17 -6.23
CA ARG A 78 -13.82 -10.11 -6.63
C ARG A 78 -14.88 -9.85 -5.58
N GLY A 79 -15.44 -10.91 -4.99
CA GLY A 79 -16.42 -10.82 -3.91
C GLY A 79 -15.86 -10.09 -2.70
N LEU A 80 -14.70 -10.52 -2.21
CA LEU A 80 -14.03 -9.93 -1.05
C LEU A 80 -13.63 -8.47 -1.30
N SER A 81 -13.10 -8.16 -2.50
CA SER A 81 -12.75 -6.79 -2.89
C SER A 81 -13.96 -5.88 -2.93
N ARG A 82 -15.11 -6.35 -3.41
CA ARG A 82 -16.37 -5.60 -3.44
C ARG A 82 -16.89 -5.32 -2.05
N ASP A 83 -16.83 -6.30 -1.13
CA ASP A 83 -17.29 -6.12 0.25
C ASP A 83 -16.39 -5.15 1.01
N PHE A 84 -15.08 -5.21 0.79
CA PHE A 84 -14.14 -4.22 1.27
C PHE A 84 -14.44 -2.83 0.73
N ALA A 85 -14.63 -2.67 -0.59
CA ALA A 85 -14.91 -1.39 -1.24
C ALA A 85 -16.17 -0.71 -0.65
N ARG A 86 -17.22 -1.48 -0.37
CA ARG A 86 -18.44 -0.96 0.29
C ARG A 86 -18.18 -0.48 1.71
N SER A 87 -17.22 -1.09 2.41
CA SER A 87 -16.88 -0.72 3.78
C SER A 87 -15.94 0.47 3.87
N LEU A 88 -15.42 0.96 2.73
CA LEU A 88 -14.57 2.15 2.68
C LEU A 88 -15.37 3.44 2.81
N ASP A 89 -16.69 3.40 2.66
CA ASP A 89 -17.52 4.60 2.83
C ASP A 89 -17.41 5.13 4.27
N GLY A 90 -16.99 6.39 4.40
CA GLY A 90 -16.73 7.02 5.69
C GLY A 90 -15.47 6.53 6.44
N ALA A 91 -14.63 5.70 5.83
CA ALA A 91 -13.39 5.27 6.44
C ALA A 91 -12.28 6.32 6.30
N ASP A 92 -11.57 6.61 7.40
CA ASP A 92 -10.42 7.52 7.42
C ASP A 92 -9.12 6.84 6.96
N THR A 93 -9.06 5.52 7.08
CA THR A 93 -7.90 4.74 6.63
C THR A 93 -8.37 3.48 5.92
N GLY A 94 -7.90 3.31 4.68
CA GLY A 94 -8.03 2.09 3.91
C GLY A 94 -6.67 1.43 3.71
N LEU A 95 -6.57 0.12 3.94
CA LEU A 95 -5.33 -0.63 3.74
C LEU A 95 -5.60 -1.87 2.90
N ILE A 96 -4.76 -2.12 1.88
CA ILE A 96 -4.73 -3.39 1.15
C ILE A 96 -3.39 -4.06 1.38
N PHE A 97 -3.41 -5.32 1.78
CA PHE A 97 -2.25 -6.21 1.80
C PHE A 97 -2.51 -7.38 0.85
N TYR A 98 -1.57 -7.63 -0.03
CA TYR A 98 -1.60 -8.81 -0.89
C TYR A 98 -0.25 -9.53 -0.84
N ALA A 99 -0.30 -10.85 -0.62
CA ALA A 99 0.84 -11.75 -0.78
C ALA A 99 0.50 -12.81 -1.83
N GLY A 100 1.41 -13.04 -2.80
CA GLY A 100 1.19 -14.01 -3.88
C GLY A 100 1.83 -13.65 -5.19
N HIS A 101 1.41 -14.31 -6.27
CA HIS A 101 1.88 -13.97 -7.61
C HIS A 101 1.24 -12.69 -8.13
N GLY A 102 2.08 -11.82 -8.69
CA GLY A 102 1.68 -10.67 -9.49
C GLY A 102 2.25 -10.77 -10.90
N LEU A 103 1.64 -10.05 -11.82
CA LEU A 103 2.06 -9.98 -13.21
C LEU A 103 2.02 -8.54 -13.69
N GLN A 104 3.07 -8.12 -14.40
CA GLN A 104 3.08 -6.85 -15.12
C GLN A 104 2.95 -7.11 -16.60
N VAL A 105 1.96 -6.50 -17.25
CA VAL A 105 1.77 -6.52 -18.71
C VAL A 105 1.52 -5.12 -19.20
N ASN A 106 2.28 -4.66 -20.20
CA ASN A 106 2.15 -3.35 -20.82
C ASN A 106 2.16 -2.17 -19.82
N GLY A 107 2.90 -2.32 -18.72
CA GLY A 107 2.99 -1.30 -17.66
C GLY A 107 1.90 -1.39 -16.60
N GLU A 108 0.89 -2.23 -16.75
CA GLU A 108 -0.17 -2.47 -15.78
C GLU A 108 0.14 -3.67 -14.89
N ASN A 109 -0.27 -3.59 -13.62
CA ASN A 109 -0.07 -4.63 -12.63
C ASN A 109 -1.36 -5.41 -12.36
N TYR A 110 -1.24 -6.72 -12.29
CA TYR A 110 -2.33 -7.66 -12.06
C TYR A 110 -2.02 -8.58 -10.89
N LEU A 111 -2.99 -8.82 -10.02
CA LEU A 111 -2.94 -9.80 -8.96
C LEU A 111 -3.58 -11.11 -9.44
N LEU A 112 -2.94 -12.23 -9.15
CA LEU A 112 -3.37 -13.52 -9.66
C LEU A 112 -4.21 -14.27 -8.62
N PRO A 113 -5.45 -14.66 -8.96
CA PRO A 113 -6.19 -15.69 -8.22
C PRO A 113 -5.54 -17.06 -8.44
N VAL A 114 -5.87 -18.04 -7.58
CA VAL A 114 -5.22 -19.36 -7.61
C VAL A 114 -5.59 -20.20 -8.83
N ASP A 115 -6.68 -19.87 -9.50
CA ASP A 115 -7.22 -20.56 -10.68
C ASP A 115 -6.82 -19.93 -12.01
N ALA A 116 -6.09 -18.80 -12.03
CA ALA A 116 -5.65 -18.12 -13.24
C ALA A 116 -4.77 -19.02 -14.11
N GLU A 117 -5.12 -19.17 -15.40
CA GLU A 117 -4.37 -19.96 -16.41
C GLU A 117 -3.59 -19.06 -17.38
N LEU A 118 -4.17 -17.93 -17.79
CA LEU A 118 -3.59 -16.93 -18.69
C LEU A 118 -3.07 -17.52 -20.02
N ALA A 119 -3.94 -18.21 -20.73
CA ALA A 119 -3.59 -18.81 -22.02
C ALA A 119 -3.40 -17.76 -23.13
N HIS A 120 -4.16 -16.64 -23.06
CA HIS A 120 -4.17 -15.55 -24.04
C HIS A 120 -4.10 -14.18 -23.37
N GLU A 121 -3.71 -13.16 -24.13
CA GLU A 121 -3.64 -11.76 -23.60
C GLU A 121 -5.01 -11.23 -23.15
N SER A 122 -6.08 -11.63 -23.85
CA SER A 122 -7.46 -11.29 -23.48
C SER A 122 -7.85 -11.80 -22.08
N ASP A 123 -7.21 -12.88 -21.60
CA ASP A 123 -7.57 -13.53 -20.33
C ASP A 123 -7.21 -12.66 -19.12
N LEU A 124 -6.28 -11.71 -19.29
CA LEU A 124 -5.92 -10.76 -18.23
C LEU A 124 -7.15 -10.08 -17.63
N ALA A 125 -8.08 -9.61 -18.46
CA ALA A 125 -9.28 -8.92 -18.00
C ALA A 125 -10.29 -9.87 -17.31
N TYR A 126 -10.25 -11.15 -17.65
CA TYR A 126 -11.22 -12.15 -17.21
C TYR A 126 -10.70 -13.02 -16.05
N GLU A 127 -9.38 -13.20 -15.94
CA GLU A 127 -8.76 -14.15 -15.02
C GLU A 127 -7.89 -13.46 -13.94
N THR A 128 -7.86 -12.14 -13.90
CA THR A 128 -7.03 -11.41 -12.90
C THR A 128 -7.78 -10.26 -12.25
N ILE A 129 -7.14 -9.68 -11.23
CA ILE A 129 -7.58 -8.42 -10.61
C ILE A 129 -6.57 -7.33 -10.99
N SER A 130 -7.04 -6.27 -11.65
CA SER A 130 -6.22 -5.08 -11.91
C SER A 130 -5.90 -4.37 -10.59
N LEU A 131 -4.61 -4.16 -10.33
CA LEU A 131 -4.16 -3.42 -9.15
C LEU A 131 -4.55 -1.93 -9.24
N GLY A 132 -4.59 -1.38 -10.47
CA GLY A 132 -5.08 -0.02 -10.71
C GLY A 132 -6.56 0.14 -10.32
N ASP A 133 -7.40 -0.88 -10.59
CA ASP A 133 -8.80 -0.86 -10.17
C ASP A 133 -8.96 -0.88 -8.65
N LEU A 134 -8.17 -1.69 -7.96
CA LEU A 134 -8.16 -1.72 -6.49
C LEU A 134 -7.70 -0.38 -5.91
N MET A 135 -6.67 0.24 -6.49
CA MET A 135 -6.20 1.56 -6.04
C MET A 135 -7.26 2.63 -6.22
N ARG A 136 -7.96 2.67 -7.36
CA ARG A 136 -9.05 3.62 -7.58
C ARG A 136 -10.21 3.49 -6.58
N GLN A 137 -10.46 2.28 -6.07
CA GLN A 137 -11.46 2.05 -5.01
C GLN A 137 -10.94 2.48 -3.64
N LEU A 138 -9.64 2.29 -3.40
CA LEU A 138 -9.00 2.61 -2.13
C LEU A 138 -8.85 4.13 -1.94
N GLU A 139 -8.49 4.87 -2.98
CA GLU A 139 -8.17 6.29 -2.92
C GLU A 139 -9.44 7.14 -2.77
N ALA A 140 -9.39 8.08 -1.82
CA ALA A 140 -10.38 9.14 -1.63
C ALA A 140 -9.70 10.38 -1.01
N PRO A 141 -10.22 11.61 -1.26
CA PRO A 141 -9.57 12.86 -0.81
C PRO A 141 -9.30 12.92 0.71
N ASP A 142 -10.20 12.38 1.51
CA ASP A 142 -10.17 12.47 2.98
C ASP A 142 -9.76 11.14 3.63
N ARG A 143 -9.13 10.24 2.89
CA ARG A 143 -8.72 8.92 3.36
C ARG A 143 -7.22 8.72 3.20
N ALA A 144 -6.56 8.25 4.26
CA ALA A 144 -5.22 7.69 4.13
C ALA A 144 -5.31 6.30 3.48
N SER A 145 -4.71 6.15 2.30
CA SER A 145 -4.80 4.95 1.46
C SER A 145 -3.45 4.23 1.44
N VAL A 146 -3.39 3.00 1.94
CA VAL A 146 -2.15 2.23 2.04
C VAL A 146 -2.26 0.93 1.25
N LEU A 147 -1.35 0.71 0.32
CA LEU A 147 -1.19 -0.53 -0.42
C LEU A 147 0.14 -1.18 -0.06
N ILE A 148 0.11 -2.43 0.38
CA ILE A 148 1.30 -3.22 0.72
C ILE A 148 1.30 -4.49 -0.12
N LEU A 149 2.34 -4.67 -0.92
CA LEU A 149 2.47 -5.77 -1.88
C LEU A 149 3.69 -6.64 -1.53
N ASP A 150 3.40 -7.84 -1.07
CA ASP A 150 4.35 -8.94 -0.91
C ASP A 150 4.17 -9.93 -2.06
N ALA A 151 4.49 -9.46 -3.27
CA ALA A 151 4.25 -10.21 -4.49
C ALA A 151 5.55 -10.49 -5.22
N CYS A 152 5.80 -11.78 -5.50
CA CYS A 152 6.92 -12.23 -6.32
C CYS A 152 6.74 -11.80 -7.77
N ARG A 153 7.86 -11.42 -8.40
CA ARG A 153 7.90 -10.87 -9.75
C ARG A 153 8.31 -11.89 -10.81
N ASN A 154 8.79 -13.07 -10.38
CA ASN A 154 9.26 -14.11 -11.29
C ASN A 154 8.15 -15.15 -11.53
N ASN A 155 7.00 -14.68 -12.04
CA ASN A 155 5.87 -15.55 -12.28
C ASN A 155 6.14 -16.49 -13.48
N PRO A 156 6.10 -17.81 -13.29
CA PRO A 156 6.19 -18.78 -14.40
C PRO A 156 5.13 -18.55 -15.46
N LEU A 157 3.91 -18.11 -15.09
CA LEU A 157 2.85 -17.75 -16.03
C LEU A 157 3.26 -16.56 -16.90
N GLY A 158 3.98 -15.56 -16.37
CA GLY A 158 4.48 -14.44 -17.16
C GLY A 158 5.36 -14.88 -18.32
N ARG A 159 6.25 -15.86 -18.11
CA ARG A 159 7.10 -16.40 -19.17
C ARG A 159 6.33 -17.24 -20.21
N SER A 160 5.34 -18.01 -19.77
CA SER A 160 4.48 -18.77 -20.70
C SER A 160 3.55 -17.86 -21.47
N PHE A 161 2.99 -16.85 -20.83
CA PHE A 161 2.16 -15.81 -21.41
C PHE A 161 2.93 -15.00 -22.45
N GLN A 162 4.14 -14.53 -22.15
CA GLN A 162 4.97 -13.79 -23.12
C GLN A 162 5.30 -14.61 -24.38
N ARG A 163 5.51 -15.92 -24.24
CA ARG A 163 5.75 -16.80 -25.41
C ARG A 163 4.51 -16.98 -26.29
N ARG A 164 3.32 -16.88 -25.72
CA ARG A 164 2.03 -17.05 -26.42
C ARG A 164 1.48 -15.73 -26.96
N SER A 165 1.80 -14.61 -26.31
CA SER A 165 1.34 -13.26 -26.68
C SER A 165 2.36 -12.58 -27.58
N ARG A 166 1.96 -12.24 -28.82
CA ARG A 166 2.89 -11.59 -29.79
C ARG A 166 3.08 -10.10 -29.54
N ASN A 167 2.14 -9.43 -28.86
CA ASN A 167 2.10 -7.97 -28.67
C ASN A 167 2.22 -7.54 -27.21
N ALA A 168 2.15 -8.45 -26.23
CA ALA A 168 2.26 -8.11 -24.82
C ALA A 168 3.72 -8.00 -24.40
N THR A 169 4.07 -6.88 -23.78
CA THR A 169 5.36 -6.71 -23.10
C THR A 169 5.17 -7.11 -21.63
N VAL A 170 5.69 -8.27 -21.26
CA VAL A 170 5.73 -8.72 -19.85
C VAL A 170 6.99 -8.15 -19.23
N GLY A 171 6.81 -7.28 -18.22
CA GLY A 171 7.92 -6.72 -17.47
C GLY A 171 8.50 -7.70 -16.45
N ASN A 172 9.78 -7.54 -16.15
CA ASN A 172 10.37 -8.14 -14.96
C ASN A 172 9.88 -7.36 -13.74
N GLY A 173 8.99 -7.95 -12.96
CA GLY A 173 8.47 -7.32 -11.77
C GLY A 173 7.19 -6.52 -11.96
N LEU A 174 6.67 -5.98 -10.86
CA LEU A 174 5.53 -5.06 -10.91
C LEU A 174 5.97 -3.68 -11.44
N ALA A 175 5.15 -3.04 -12.27
CA ALA A 175 5.37 -1.66 -12.71
C ALA A 175 5.38 -0.72 -11.50
N ARG A 176 6.09 0.38 -11.64
CA ARG A 176 5.96 1.48 -10.68
C ARG A 176 4.53 1.99 -10.71
N LEU A 177 3.91 2.01 -9.55
CA LEU A 177 2.64 2.70 -9.35
C LEU A 177 2.94 4.07 -8.75
N SER A 178 2.31 5.10 -9.30
CA SER A 178 2.32 6.41 -8.66
C SER A 178 1.28 6.40 -7.56
N ALA A 179 1.67 6.75 -6.35
CA ALA A 179 0.73 7.01 -5.27
C ALA A 179 -0.07 8.26 -5.61
N GLY A 180 -1.39 8.16 -5.60
CA GLY A 180 -2.27 9.32 -5.62
C GLY A 180 -2.12 10.15 -4.34
N THR A 181 -2.64 11.38 -4.35
CA THR A 181 -2.64 12.24 -3.15
C THR A 181 -3.29 11.53 -1.97
N GLY A 182 -2.63 11.51 -0.82
CA GLY A 182 -3.08 10.81 0.37
C GLY A 182 -2.80 9.31 0.38
N SER A 183 -2.03 8.79 -0.59
CA SER A 183 -1.75 7.37 -0.72
C SER A 183 -0.29 7.01 -0.43
N MET A 184 -0.06 5.77 -0.01
CA MET A 184 1.24 5.14 0.13
C MET A 184 1.21 3.74 -0.48
N ILE A 185 2.25 3.40 -1.24
CA ILE A 185 2.43 2.08 -1.83
C ILE A 185 3.77 1.52 -1.35
N ALA A 186 3.74 0.34 -0.75
CA ALA A 186 4.90 -0.39 -0.31
C ALA A 186 5.02 -1.71 -1.07
N PHE A 187 6.23 -2.00 -1.56
CA PHE A 187 6.58 -3.23 -2.26
C PHE A 187 7.62 -3.99 -1.45
N ALA A 188 7.51 -5.30 -1.41
CA ALA A 188 8.48 -6.16 -0.74
C ALA A 188 9.90 -6.04 -1.31
N THR A 189 10.05 -5.59 -2.56
CA THR A 189 11.35 -5.38 -3.20
C THR A 189 11.34 -4.19 -4.15
N ALA A 190 12.53 -3.74 -4.56
CA ALA A 190 12.68 -2.62 -5.50
C ALA A 190 12.13 -2.96 -6.90
N PRO A 191 11.74 -1.97 -7.72
CA PRO A 191 11.26 -2.18 -9.08
C PRO A 191 12.29 -2.93 -9.92
N GLY A 192 11.90 -4.05 -10.54
CA GLY A 192 12.79 -4.91 -11.36
C GLY A 192 13.38 -6.12 -10.61
N ASP A 193 13.33 -6.14 -9.26
CA ASP A 193 13.88 -7.22 -8.45
C ASP A 193 12.83 -8.27 -8.04
N VAL A 194 13.30 -9.41 -7.51
CA VAL A 194 12.46 -10.54 -7.08
C VAL A 194 12.29 -10.50 -5.56
N ALA A 195 11.04 -10.53 -5.09
CA ALA A 195 10.76 -10.76 -3.67
C ALA A 195 10.98 -12.25 -3.34
N LEU A 196 11.61 -12.52 -2.21
CA LEU A 196 11.84 -13.86 -1.69
C LEU A 196 10.60 -14.34 -0.93
N ASP A 197 10.21 -15.60 -1.16
CA ASP A 197 9.17 -16.24 -0.35
C ASP A 197 9.72 -16.63 1.04
N GLY A 198 11.04 -16.94 1.11
CA GLY A 198 11.73 -17.32 2.33
C GLY A 198 11.55 -18.80 2.70
N ASP A 199 12.44 -19.30 3.53
CA ASP A 199 12.44 -20.70 4.00
C ASP A 199 11.69 -20.88 5.33
N GLY A 200 11.18 -19.78 5.92
CA GLY A 200 10.45 -19.78 7.20
C GLY A 200 8.94 -19.94 7.04
N GLN A 201 8.22 -19.54 8.08
CA GLN A 201 6.74 -19.51 8.06
C GLN A 201 6.18 -18.27 7.35
N HIS A 202 7.02 -17.28 7.10
CA HIS A 202 6.69 -16.01 6.48
C HIS A 202 7.78 -15.59 5.52
N SER A 203 7.44 -14.75 4.56
CA SER A 203 8.43 -14.04 3.76
C SER A 203 9.33 -13.16 4.65
N PRO A 204 10.54 -12.82 4.21
CA PRO A 204 11.38 -11.85 4.91
C PRO A 204 10.66 -10.50 5.11
N PHE A 205 9.91 -10.06 4.10
CA PHE A 205 9.17 -8.80 4.15
C PHE A 205 8.05 -8.84 5.17
N THR A 206 7.19 -9.86 5.13
CA THR A 206 6.08 -9.98 6.09
C THR A 206 6.60 -10.22 7.51
N THR A 207 7.70 -10.98 7.70
CA THR A 207 8.35 -11.13 9.01
C THR A 207 8.72 -9.77 9.61
N ALA A 208 9.36 -8.91 8.84
CA ALA A 208 9.73 -7.56 9.26
C ALA A 208 8.48 -6.68 9.47
N LEU A 209 7.49 -6.76 8.57
CA LEU A 209 6.27 -5.97 8.65
C LEU A 209 5.50 -6.23 9.95
N ILE A 210 5.20 -7.48 10.27
CA ILE A 210 4.43 -7.84 11.49
C ILE A 210 5.15 -7.46 12.78
N ARG A 211 6.48 -7.41 12.78
CA ARG A 211 7.29 -6.97 13.93
C ARG A 211 7.03 -5.51 14.28
N HIS A 212 6.84 -4.66 13.27
CA HIS A 212 6.73 -3.21 13.45
C HIS A 212 5.29 -2.67 13.37
N LEU A 213 4.35 -3.45 12.79
CA LEU A 213 3.00 -2.99 12.46
C LEU A 213 2.21 -2.47 13.69
N ALA A 214 2.41 -3.08 14.84
CA ALA A 214 1.70 -2.74 16.09
C ALA A 214 2.53 -1.86 17.05
N THR A 215 3.62 -1.24 16.58
CA THR A 215 4.47 -0.39 17.44
C THR A 215 3.77 0.95 17.71
N PRO A 216 3.47 1.30 18.97
CA PRO A 216 2.83 2.57 19.29
C PRO A 216 3.72 3.77 18.92
N GLY A 217 3.10 4.83 18.37
CA GLY A 217 3.78 6.08 18.01
C GLY A 217 4.76 5.95 16.85
N LEU A 218 4.74 4.85 16.10
CA LEU A 218 5.58 4.69 14.93
C LEU A 218 4.83 5.13 13.66
N GLU A 219 5.28 6.22 13.05
CA GLU A 219 4.73 6.75 11.81
C GLU A 219 5.03 5.79 10.65
N ILE A 220 4.09 5.66 9.68
CA ILE A 220 4.14 4.60 8.65
C ILE A 220 5.37 4.66 7.74
N ASN A 221 5.89 5.83 7.39
CA ASN A 221 7.11 5.92 6.59
C ASN A 221 8.34 5.49 7.43
N GLN A 222 8.35 5.79 8.73
CA GLN A 222 9.38 5.29 9.66
C GLN A 222 9.25 3.79 9.86
N LEU A 223 8.01 3.26 9.97
CA LEU A 223 7.74 1.83 10.02
C LEU A 223 8.34 1.13 8.80
N MET A 224 8.07 1.63 7.60
CA MET A 224 8.61 1.05 6.37
C MET A 224 10.13 1.19 6.26
N THR A 225 10.71 2.21 6.88
CA THR A 225 12.18 2.34 6.97
C THR A 225 12.78 1.24 7.83
N ARG A 226 12.14 0.90 8.98
CA ARG A 226 12.57 -0.23 9.81
C ARG A 226 12.37 -1.57 9.12
N VAL A 227 11.22 -1.77 8.46
CA VAL A 227 10.96 -2.97 7.65
C VAL A 227 12.04 -3.16 6.59
N ARG A 228 12.41 -2.09 5.88
CA ARG A 228 13.48 -2.12 4.86
C ARG A 228 14.82 -2.54 5.46
N ALA A 229 15.20 -1.98 6.60
CA ALA A 229 16.45 -2.31 7.26
C ALA A 229 16.49 -3.78 7.72
N ASP A 230 15.39 -4.28 8.31
CA ASP A 230 15.28 -5.67 8.77
C ASP A 230 15.33 -6.66 7.61
N VAL A 231 14.62 -6.38 6.50
CA VAL A 231 14.61 -7.22 5.30
C VAL A 231 16.01 -7.26 4.68
N TYR A 232 16.63 -6.09 4.48
CA TYR A 232 17.97 -6.00 3.91
C TYR A 232 18.99 -6.79 4.73
N ALA A 233 18.94 -6.68 6.06
CA ALA A 233 19.82 -7.42 6.95
C ALA A 233 19.55 -8.94 6.96
N SER A 234 18.26 -9.36 6.92
CA SER A 234 17.89 -10.78 6.98
C SER A 234 18.06 -11.52 5.66
N THR A 235 18.28 -10.81 4.56
CA THR A 235 18.50 -11.37 3.22
C THR A 235 19.92 -11.14 2.68
N ASP A 236 20.86 -10.77 3.56
CA ASP A 236 22.24 -10.45 3.18
C ASP A 236 22.35 -9.42 2.03
N GLY A 237 21.37 -8.51 1.95
CA GLY A 237 21.28 -7.47 0.92
C GLY A 237 20.56 -7.87 -0.36
N ASP A 238 20.08 -9.08 -0.49
CA ASP A 238 19.43 -9.59 -1.71
C ASP A 238 18.03 -9.00 -1.96
N GLN A 239 17.38 -8.48 -0.90
CA GLN A 239 16.05 -7.90 -1.01
C GLN A 239 15.98 -6.51 -0.36
N LEU A 240 15.54 -5.51 -1.13
CA LEU A 240 15.38 -4.13 -0.67
C LEU A 240 13.93 -3.66 -0.87
N PRO A 241 13.11 -3.58 0.18
CA PRO A 241 11.76 -3.04 0.08
C PRO A 241 11.73 -1.60 -0.43
N TRP A 242 10.74 -1.31 -1.25
CA TRP A 242 10.54 0.00 -1.87
C TRP A 242 9.21 0.62 -1.47
N THR A 243 9.20 1.94 -1.28
CA THR A 243 7.97 2.69 -0.98
C THR A 243 7.83 3.89 -1.88
N ASN A 244 6.58 4.19 -2.26
CA ASN A 244 6.18 5.43 -2.89
C ASN A 244 5.07 6.04 -2.03
N SER A 245 5.28 7.24 -1.49
CA SER A 245 4.36 7.89 -0.56
C SER A 245 4.04 9.30 -1.00
N ALA A 246 2.75 9.60 -1.08
CA ALA A 246 2.17 10.92 -1.30
C ALA A 246 1.17 11.27 -0.18
N LEU A 247 1.38 10.72 1.03
CA LEU A 247 0.60 11.05 2.21
C LEU A 247 0.73 12.53 2.52
N LEU A 248 -0.37 13.20 2.84
CA LEU A 248 -0.40 14.63 3.17
C LEU A 248 -0.11 14.93 4.65
N GLY A 249 -0.07 13.88 5.49
CA GLY A 249 0.19 13.99 6.92
C GLY A 249 0.81 12.73 7.47
N GLU A 250 1.11 12.74 8.76
CA GLU A 250 1.62 11.58 9.47
C GLU A 250 0.51 10.54 9.68
N LEU A 251 0.78 9.29 9.38
CA LEU A 251 -0.13 8.17 9.59
C LEU A 251 0.44 7.23 10.64
N TYR A 252 -0.28 7.09 11.75
CA TYR A 252 0.06 6.17 12.84
C TYR A 252 -0.96 5.04 12.86
N LEU A 253 -0.51 3.79 12.63
CA LEU A 253 -1.38 2.61 12.74
C LEU A 253 -1.77 2.33 14.19
N VAL A 254 -0.87 2.64 15.14
CA VAL A 254 -1.13 2.65 16.58
C VAL A 254 -0.69 4.00 17.12
N PRO A 255 -1.59 4.84 17.65
CA PRO A 255 -1.20 6.10 18.28
C PRO A 255 -0.22 5.89 19.41
N GLY A 256 0.73 6.81 19.58
CA GLY A 256 1.60 6.85 20.75
C GLY A 256 0.87 7.43 21.97
N ASP A 257 1.44 7.24 23.15
CA ASP A 257 0.93 7.84 24.38
C ASP A 257 0.99 9.37 24.29
N GLY A 258 -0.14 10.00 23.99
CA GLY A 258 -0.31 11.47 23.97
C GLY A 258 -0.37 12.13 22.59
N SER A 259 -0.38 11.40 21.48
CA SER A 259 -0.44 11.99 20.13
C SER A 259 -1.53 11.36 19.26
N ALA A 260 -2.79 11.66 19.54
CA ALA A 260 -3.78 11.68 18.47
C ALA A 260 -3.61 13.02 17.74
N VAL A 261 -2.71 13.12 16.77
CA VAL A 261 -2.73 14.22 15.79
C VAL A 261 -3.77 13.84 14.76
N PRO A 262 -4.92 14.55 14.69
CA PRO A 262 -5.87 14.34 13.60
C PRO A 262 -5.13 14.63 12.29
N LEU A 263 -5.37 13.81 11.27
CA LEU A 263 -5.02 14.16 9.89
C LEU A 263 -5.69 15.51 9.62
N ALA A 264 -4.95 16.61 9.65
CA ALA A 264 -5.50 17.91 9.36
C ALA A 264 -5.94 17.88 7.89
N ALA A 265 -7.24 18.00 7.66
CA ALA A 265 -7.75 18.27 6.34
C ALA A 265 -6.99 19.46 5.76
N PRO A 266 -6.54 19.43 4.49
CA PRO A 266 -5.88 20.57 3.89
C PRO A 266 -6.82 21.77 3.99
N ALA A 267 -6.37 22.85 4.63
CA ALA A 267 -7.12 24.09 4.67
C ALA A 267 -7.48 24.45 3.22
N PRO A 268 -8.75 24.85 2.94
CA PRO A 268 -9.13 25.26 1.61
C PRO A 268 -8.15 26.35 1.18
N ALA A 269 -7.49 26.11 0.04
CA ALA A 269 -6.55 27.08 -0.52
C ALA A 269 -7.28 28.42 -0.63
N ALA A 270 -6.86 29.40 0.15
CA ALA A 270 -7.38 30.75 0.05
C ALA A 270 -7.24 31.16 -1.40
N ALA A 271 -8.37 31.43 -2.05
CA ALA A 271 -8.38 31.94 -3.41
C ALA A 271 -7.56 33.23 -3.44
N SER A 272 -6.32 33.09 -3.91
CA SER A 272 -5.44 34.23 -4.15
C SER A 272 -6.10 35.07 -5.21
N ALA A 273 -6.61 36.22 -4.83
CA ALA A 273 -7.14 37.21 -5.76
C ALA A 273 -6.04 37.52 -6.79
N ALA A 274 -6.26 37.07 -8.02
CA ALA A 274 -5.39 37.38 -9.13
C ALA A 274 -5.38 38.89 -9.36
N GLY A 275 -4.31 39.56 -8.92
CA GLY A 275 -3.99 40.89 -9.34
C GLY A 275 -3.67 40.91 -10.85
N PRO A 276 -3.90 42.05 -11.55
CA PRO A 276 -3.72 42.12 -12.99
C PRO A 276 -2.26 41.86 -13.37
N VAL A 277 -2.03 40.79 -14.15
CA VAL A 277 -0.72 40.48 -14.72
C VAL A 277 -0.42 41.49 -15.84
N THR A 278 0.48 42.41 -15.58
CA THR A 278 1.00 43.29 -16.60
C THR A 278 1.93 42.48 -17.51
N MET A 279 1.46 42.20 -18.73
CA MET A 279 2.27 41.54 -19.76
C MET A 279 3.40 42.48 -20.21
N LEU A 280 4.65 42.08 -19.98
CA LEU A 280 5.82 42.67 -20.66
C LEU A 280 5.91 42.11 -22.09
N PRO A 281 6.34 42.92 -23.08
CA PRO A 281 6.45 42.47 -24.46
C PRO A 281 7.56 41.42 -24.61
N GLN A 282 7.21 40.30 -25.22
CA GLN A 282 8.13 39.22 -25.54
C GLN A 282 8.93 39.59 -26.77
N GLU A 283 10.22 39.90 -26.58
CA GLU A 283 11.19 40.15 -27.66
C GLU A 283 11.51 38.81 -28.37
N ALA A 284 11.28 38.78 -29.67
CA ALA A 284 11.46 37.60 -30.50
C ALA A 284 12.95 37.28 -30.67
N ALA A 285 13.46 36.33 -29.92
CA ALA A 285 14.77 35.73 -30.14
C ALA A 285 14.70 34.69 -31.26
N GLN A 286 15.23 35.00 -32.42
CA GLN A 286 15.43 34.10 -33.55
C GLN A 286 16.45 33.02 -33.17
N ALA A 287 16.00 31.77 -32.96
CA ALA A 287 16.87 30.64 -32.75
C ALA A 287 17.47 30.15 -34.08
N ARG A 288 18.80 30.18 -34.17
CA ARG A 288 19.59 29.51 -35.22
C ARG A 288 19.48 27.99 -35.04
N PRO A 289 19.38 27.19 -36.13
CA PRO A 289 19.34 25.74 -36.00
C PRO A 289 20.71 25.20 -35.57
N ALA A 290 20.73 24.45 -34.45
CA ALA A 290 21.89 23.70 -34.00
C ALA A 290 22.02 22.41 -34.81
N THR A 291 23.15 22.25 -35.49
CA THR A 291 23.56 21.00 -36.18
C THR A 291 23.79 19.89 -35.15
N MET A 292 23.06 18.79 -35.27
CA MET A 292 23.26 17.56 -34.48
C MET A 292 24.59 16.89 -34.88
N PRO A 293 25.39 16.40 -33.91
CA PRO A 293 26.51 15.52 -34.19
C PRO A 293 26.02 14.10 -34.55
N PRO A 294 26.80 13.33 -35.35
CA PRO A 294 26.41 11.98 -35.75
C PRO A 294 26.41 11.02 -34.57
N PRO A 295 25.55 9.94 -34.57
CA PRO A 295 25.46 9.00 -33.50
C PRO A 295 26.74 8.15 -33.38
N SER A 296 27.33 8.12 -32.19
CA SER A 296 28.42 7.25 -31.86
C SER A 296 27.95 5.79 -31.78
N ALA A 297 28.77 4.86 -32.29
CA ALA A 297 28.52 3.43 -32.32
C ALA A 297 28.22 2.88 -30.90
N ARG A 298 27.11 2.18 -30.79
CA ARG A 298 26.75 1.43 -29.57
C ARG A 298 27.71 0.27 -29.41
N SER A 299 28.40 0.21 -28.26
CA SER A 299 29.06 -0.98 -27.79
C SER A 299 28.01 -2.01 -27.36
N GLU A 300 28.12 -3.24 -27.85
CA GLU A 300 27.28 -4.38 -27.46
C GLU A 300 27.40 -4.64 -25.96
N PRO A 301 26.26 -4.92 -25.25
CA PRO A 301 26.32 -5.33 -23.86
C PRO A 301 26.87 -6.77 -23.75
N PRO A 302 27.57 -7.10 -22.64
CA PRO A 302 28.12 -8.44 -22.43
C PRO A 302 26.97 -9.48 -22.26
N PRO A 303 27.22 -10.75 -22.61
CA PRO A 303 26.22 -11.81 -22.52
C PRO A 303 25.76 -12.05 -21.08
N PHE A 304 24.45 -12.03 -20.85
CA PHE A 304 23.83 -12.35 -19.56
C PHE A 304 24.07 -13.78 -19.17
N THR A 305 24.77 -13.99 -18.07
CA THR A 305 24.87 -15.30 -17.41
C THR A 305 23.56 -15.54 -16.65
N MET A 306 22.84 -16.60 -17.03
CA MET A 306 21.65 -17.06 -16.30
C MET A 306 22.07 -17.55 -14.90
N VAL A 307 21.67 -16.82 -13.87
CA VAL A 307 21.69 -17.31 -12.50
C VAL A 307 20.39 -18.07 -12.26
N ALA A 308 20.51 -19.37 -12.15
CA ALA A 308 19.40 -20.25 -11.75
C ALA A 308 18.97 -19.89 -10.33
N CYS A 309 17.65 -19.80 -10.12
CA CYS A 309 17.02 -19.66 -8.81
C CYS A 309 17.49 -20.84 -7.93
N LYS A 310 18.41 -20.60 -6.98
CA LYS A 310 18.76 -21.58 -5.96
C LYS A 310 17.70 -21.51 -4.86
N ALA A 311 16.98 -22.61 -4.69
CA ALA A 311 16.34 -22.94 -3.44
C ALA A 311 17.43 -23.06 -2.36
N ARG A 312 17.38 -22.23 -1.35
CA ARG A 312 17.98 -22.41 -0.04
C ARG A 312 16.95 -22.05 1.01
#